data_6e7859e4268b11ef56ebdf038b1c54d1
#
_entry.id   6e7859e4268b11ef56ebdf038b1c54d1
#
_cell.length_a   1.000
_cell.length_b   1.000
_cell.length_c   1.000
_cell.angle_alpha   90.00
_cell.angle_beta   90.00
_cell.angle_gamma   90.00
#
_symmetry.space_group_name_H-M   'P 1'
#
loop_
_entity.id
_entity.type
_entity.pdbx_description
1 polymer ?
#
loop_
_entity_poly.entity_id
_entity_poly.type
_entity_poly.pdbx_seq_one_letter_code
_entity_poly.pdbx_strand_id
1 'polypeptide(L)'
;MAKFIANIPKIVVALLLVAAIVNLLIGVFLRYVMIEVTDWLDVDPIRFTWVEEVGEMMLAWLTLIGAAIGVRERAHFTLHVLHLSPAARLWVSRVHHVLIAGLGGLAAWYGMKLCLLNRTLATPGLEINLAVLYASAVVGGVLLVIYAISMIVAPPPSDQSIVPLEVRAE
;
A
#
# COMPACT_ATOMS: atom_id res chain seq x y z
N MET A 1 -15.95 0.95 19.34
CA MET A 1 -14.98 1.97 18.88
C MET A 1 -13.65 1.37 18.43
N ALA A 2 -12.98 0.50 19.21
CA ALA A 2 -11.68 -0.11 18.81
C ALA A 2 -11.71 -0.83 17.45
N LYS A 3 -12.75 -1.60 17.14
CA LYS A 3 -12.91 -2.27 15.84
C LYS A 3 -13.08 -1.29 14.66
N PHE A 4 -13.69 -0.13 14.89
CA PHE A 4 -13.86 0.90 13.86
C PHE A 4 -12.54 1.57 13.54
N ILE A 5 -11.78 1.97 14.56
CA ILE A 5 -10.44 2.57 14.39
C ILE A 5 -9.50 1.60 13.68
N ALA A 6 -9.57 0.32 14.03
CA ALA A 6 -8.77 -0.72 13.38
C ALA A 6 -9.09 -0.92 11.88
N ASN A 7 -10.26 -0.53 11.42
CA ASN A 7 -10.67 -0.66 10.02
C ASN A 7 -10.45 0.61 9.18
N ILE A 8 -10.10 1.74 9.79
CA ILE A 8 -9.83 2.99 9.08
C ILE A 8 -8.83 2.81 7.92
N PRO A 9 -7.67 2.17 8.10
CA PRO A 9 -6.72 1.98 7.00
C PRO A 9 -7.31 1.19 5.83
N LYS A 10 -8.16 0.20 6.09
CA LYS A 10 -8.84 -0.58 5.04
C LYS A 10 -9.80 0.27 4.22
N ILE A 11 -10.58 1.10 4.91
CA ILE A 11 -11.54 2.02 4.25
C ILE A 11 -10.76 3.03 3.40
N VAL A 12 -9.68 3.59 3.93
CA VAL A 12 -8.82 4.54 3.19
C VAL A 12 -8.26 3.90 1.93
N VAL A 13 -7.71 2.68 2.03
CA VAL A 13 -7.18 1.96 0.86
C VAL A 13 -8.25 1.64 -0.17
N ALA A 14 -9.45 1.22 0.27
CA ALA A 14 -10.56 0.97 -0.65
C ALA A 14 -11.00 2.24 -1.38
N LEU A 15 -11.10 3.37 -0.68
CA LEU A 15 -11.44 4.65 -1.28
C LEU A 15 -10.35 5.14 -2.24
N LEU A 16 -9.08 5.02 -1.86
CA LEU A 16 -7.94 5.35 -2.72
C LEU A 16 -7.92 4.49 -3.99
N LEU A 17 -8.24 3.20 -3.88
CA LEU A 17 -8.31 2.30 -5.02
C LEU A 17 -9.39 2.75 -6.01
N VAL A 18 -10.60 3.02 -5.51
CA VAL A 18 -11.70 3.50 -6.36
C VAL A 18 -11.35 4.84 -7.00
N ALA A 19 -10.80 5.77 -6.22
CA ALA A 19 -10.38 7.07 -6.73
C ALA A 19 -9.26 6.95 -7.78
N ALA A 20 -8.29 6.06 -7.59
CA ALA A 20 -7.23 5.82 -8.57
C ALA A 20 -7.77 5.23 -9.89
N ILE A 21 -8.75 4.31 -9.80
CA ILE A 21 -9.41 3.76 -10.99
C ILE A 21 -10.17 4.86 -11.74
N VAL A 22 -10.95 5.68 -11.03
CA VAL A 22 -11.68 6.81 -11.62
C VAL A 22 -10.72 7.81 -12.26
N ASN A 23 -9.63 8.17 -11.58
CA ASN A 23 -8.61 9.07 -12.12
C ASN A 23 -7.98 8.52 -13.41
N LEU A 24 -7.67 7.22 -13.44
CA LEU A 24 -7.14 6.55 -14.63
C LEU A 24 -8.14 6.57 -15.79
N LEU A 25 -9.42 6.29 -15.52
CA LEU A 25 -10.46 6.35 -16.54
C LEU A 25 -10.63 7.77 -17.09
N ILE A 26 -10.60 8.80 -16.22
CA ILE A 26 -10.63 10.21 -16.64
C ILE A 26 -9.41 10.50 -17.53
N GLY A 27 -8.21 10.07 -17.14
CA GLY A 27 -6.99 10.29 -17.92
C GLY A 27 -7.05 9.67 -19.31
N VAL A 28 -7.53 8.42 -19.40
CA VAL A 28 -7.73 7.74 -20.68
C VAL A 28 -8.76 8.47 -21.52
N PHE A 29 -9.92 8.81 -20.94
CA PHE A 29 -10.98 9.52 -21.64
C PHE A 29 -10.50 10.88 -22.18
N LEU A 30 -9.86 11.69 -21.34
CA LEU A 30 -9.33 12.99 -21.76
C LEU A 30 -8.29 12.87 -22.87
N ARG A 31 -7.42 11.85 -22.80
CA ARG A 31 -6.40 11.63 -23.82
C ARG A 31 -7.03 11.29 -25.18
N TYR A 32 -8.02 10.38 -25.21
CA TYR A 32 -8.70 10.02 -26.44
C TYR A 32 -9.54 11.17 -27.03
N VAL A 33 -10.35 11.82 -26.20
CA VAL A 33 -11.18 12.94 -26.64
C VAL A 33 -10.36 14.14 -27.10
N MET A 34 -9.24 14.42 -26.41
CA MET A 34 -8.38 15.55 -26.78
C MET A 34 -7.63 15.34 -28.08
N ILE A 35 -7.17 14.13 -28.35
CA ILE A 35 -6.52 13.82 -29.64
C ILE A 35 -7.52 14.11 -30.77
N GLU A 36 -8.74 13.58 -30.69
CA GLU A 36 -9.76 13.78 -31.70
C GLU A 36 -10.14 15.26 -31.89
N VAL A 37 -10.28 15.99 -30.80
CA VAL A 37 -10.64 17.42 -30.83
C VAL A 37 -9.48 18.28 -31.36
N THR A 38 -8.25 18.00 -30.97
CA THR A 38 -7.10 18.77 -31.43
C THR A 38 -6.78 18.50 -32.90
N ASP A 39 -6.96 17.27 -33.36
CA ASP A 39 -6.82 16.91 -34.80
C ASP A 39 -7.89 17.60 -35.64
N TRP A 40 -9.13 17.71 -35.11
CA TRP A 40 -10.22 18.41 -35.82
C TRP A 40 -10.04 19.92 -35.88
N LEU A 41 -9.42 20.51 -34.81
CA LEU A 41 -9.19 21.96 -34.70
C LEU A 41 -7.82 22.41 -35.23
N ASP A 42 -6.95 21.51 -35.65
CA ASP A 42 -5.56 21.78 -36.07
C ASP A 42 -4.76 22.60 -35.04
N VAL A 43 -4.92 22.21 -33.74
CA VAL A 43 -4.28 22.87 -32.58
C VAL A 43 -3.37 21.90 -31.85
N ASP A 44 -2.32 22.42 -31.21
CA ASP A 44 -1.40 21.60 -30.40
C ASP A 44 -2.14 20.86 -29.27
N PRO A 45 -1.84 19.56 -29.00
CA PRO A 45 -2.52 18.78 -28.00
C PRO A 45 -2.27 19.29 -26.58
N ILE A 46 -3.34 19.50 -25.82
CA ILE A 46 -3.29 19.91 -24.42
C ILE A 46 -2.86 18.70 -23.57
N ARG A 47 -1.77 18.85 -22.81
CA ARG A 47 -1.28 17.82 -21.90
C ARG A 47 -1.95 17.93 -20.53
N PHE A 48 -2.62 16.87 -20.08
CA PHE A 48 -3.25 16.78 -18.76
C PHE A 48 -2.30 16.12 -17.75
N THR A 49 -1.16 16.77 -17.49
CA THR A 49 -0.12 16.28 -16.56
C THR A 49 -0.65 16.07 -15.14
N TRP A 50 -1.67 16.84 -14.75
CA TRP A 50 -2.28 16.71 -13.42
C TRP A 50 -2.89 15.33 -13.14
N VAL A 51 -3.40 14.63 -14.17
CA VAL A 51 -3.97 13.28 -14.02
C VAL A 51 -2.89 12.27 -13.64
N GLU A 52 -1.71 12.41 -14.27
CA GLU A 52 -0.56 11.55 -13.99
C GLU A 52 -0.03 11.81 -12.58
N GLU A 53 0.11 13.07 -12.17
CA GLU A 53 0.55 13.46 -10.83
C GLU A 53 -0.38 12.97 -9.72
N VAL A 54 -1.69 13.12 -9.89
CA VAL A 54 -2.70 12.59 -8.95
C VAL A 54 -2.63 11.06 -8.90
N GLY A 55 -2.48 10.41 -10.05
CA GLY A 55 -2.34 8.96 -10.15
C GLY A 55 -1.13 8.43 -9.39
N GLU A 56 0.04 9.04 -9.58
CA GLU A 56 1.27 8.70 -8.87
C GLU A 56 1.11 8.85 -7.35
N MET A 57 0.53 9.96 -6.88
CA MET A 57 0.27 10.17 -5.46
C MET A 57 -0.66 9.10 -4.90
N MET A 58 -1.79 8.83 -5.56
CA MET A 58 -2.74 7.81 -5.11
C MET A 58 -2.11 6.42 -5.06
N LEU A 59 -1.32 6.05 -6.07
CA LEU A 59 -0.62 4.77 -6.10
C LEU A 59 0.43 4.65 -5.01
N ALA A 60 1.19 5.71 -4.71
CA ALA A 60 2.15 5.70 -3.62
C ALA A 60 1.48 5.47 -2.26
N TRP A 61 0.39 6.17 -1.97
CA TRP A 61 -0.38 5.98 -0.75
C TRP A 61 -1.04 4.60 -0.69
N LEU A 62 -1.65 4.15 -1.80
CA LEU A 62 -2.30 2.85 -1.91
C LEU A 62 -1.34 1.70 -1.64
N THR A 63 -0.16 1.72 -2.28
CA THR A 63 0.83 0.64 -2.18
C THR A 63 1.40 0.54 -0.77
N LEU A 64 1.75 1.66 -0.15
CA LEU A 64 2.41 1.65 1.16
C LEU A 64 1.45 1.34 2.32
N ILE A 65 0.25 1.92 2.31
CA ILE A 65 -0.78 1.56 3.30
C ILE A 65 -1.31 0.15 3.03
N GLY A 66 -1.49 -0.22 1.76
CA GLY A 66 -1.92 -1.56 1.35
C GLY A 66 -0.93 -2.64 1.79
N ALA A 67 0.38 -2.40 1.62
CA ALA A 67 1.43 -3.30 2.11
C ALA A 67 1.34 -3.50 3.64
N ALA A 68 1.13 -2.41 4.39
CA ALA A 68 0.97 -2.49 5.84
C ALA A 68 -0.28 -3.31 6.25
N ILE A 69 -1.39 -3.13 5.53
CA ILE A 69 -2.61 -3.94 5.75
C ILE A 69 -2.35 -5.40 5.39
N GLY A 70 -1.62 -5.68 4.29
CA GLY A 70 -1.25 -7.03 3.88
C GLY A 70 -0.48 -7.77 4.98
N VAL A 71 0.45 -7.10 5.67
CA VAL A 71 1.15 -7.66 6.84
C VAL A 71 0.18 -7.98 7.96
N ARG A 72 -0.72 -7.05 8.29
CA ARG A 72 -1.73 -7.22 9.34
C ARG A 72 -2.69 -8.39 9.07
N GLU A 73 -3.15 -8.52 7.82
CA GLU A 73 -4.11 -9.57 7.42
C GLU A 73 -3.43 -10.90 7.08
N ARG A 74 -2.10 -10.99 7.24
CA ARG A 74 -1.30 -12.17 6.87
C ARG A 74 -1.48 -12.62 5.42
N ALA A 75 -1.80 -11.68 4.53
CA ALA A 75 -1.92 -11.94 3.10
C ALA A 75 -0.57 -12.34 2.46
N HIS A 76 0.54 -12.16 3.19
CA HIS A 76 1.84 -12.65 2.78
C HIS A 76 1.97 -14.13 3.12
N PHE A 77 2.07 -14.93 2.09
CA PHE A 77 2.35 -16.35 2.01
C PHE A 77 2.70 -17.01 3.36
N THR A 78 1.75 -17.68 3.95
CA THR A 78 2.05 -18.71 4.90
C THR A 78 2.68 -19.84 4.10
N LEU A 79 3.97 -20.11 4.36
CA LEU A 79 4.72 -21.22 3.76
C LEU A 79 4.14 -22.56 4.21
N HIS A 80 2.93 -22.89 3.77
CA HIS A 80 2.30 -24.19 4.00
C HIS A 80 2.98 -25.30 3.17
N VAL A 81 3.81 -24.91 2.19
CA VAL A 81 4.47 -25.83 1.26
C VAL A 81 5.66 -26.55 1.90
N LEU A 82 6.30 -25.97 2.93
CA LEU A 82 7.42 -26.64 3.59
C LEU A 82 6.96 -27.34 4.88
N HIS A 83 7.19 -28.65 4.95
CA HIS A 83 7.06 -29.45 6.15
C HIS A 83 8.17 -29.12 7.16
N LEU A 84 8.07 -27.92 7.76
CA LEU A 84 9.01 -27.45 8.77
C LEU A 84 8.60 -27.93 10.16
N SER A 85 9.58 -28.24 11.00
CA SER A 85 9.34 -28.49 12.42
C SER A 85 8.67 -27.27 13.09
N PRO A 86 7.88 -27.44 14.14
CA PRO A 86 7.21 -26.33 14.84
C PRO A 86 8.18 -25.22 15.26
N ALA A 87 9.37 -25.57 15.72
CA ALA A 87 10.41 -24.61 16.11
C ALA A 87 10.94 -23.83 14.91
N ALA A 88 11.21 -24.49 13.79
CA ALA A 88 11.69 -23.82 12.58
C ALA A 88 10.66 -22.85 12.00
N ARG A 89 9.36 -23.22 12.07
CA ARG A 89 8.26 -22.35 11.63
C ARG A 89 8.19 -21.06 12.46
N LEU A 90 8.35 -21.15 13.78
CA LEU A 90 8.39 -19.98 14.66
C LEU A 90 9.59 -19.06 14.35
N TRP A 91 10.75 -19.65 14.13
CA TRP A 91 11.95 -18.90 13.76
C TRP A 91 11.79 -18.16 12.42
N VAL A 92 11.34 -18.84 11.39
CA VAL A 92 11.10 -18.25 10.06
C VAL A 92 10.08 -17.12 10.17
N SER A 93 8.98 -17.31 10.91
CA SER A 93 7.98 -16.27 11.14
C SER A 93 8.57 -15.04 11.84
N ARG A 94 9.39 -15.23 12.88
CA ARG A 94 10.02 -14.11 13.58
C ARG A 94 11.00 -13.35 12.69
N VAL A 95 11.87 -14.05 11.96
CA VAL A 95 12.80 -13.43 11.00
C VAL A 95 12.05 -12.64 9.96
N HIS A 96 10.97 -13.19 9.41
CA HIS A 96 10.11 -12.51 8.45
C HIS A 96 9.56 -11.17 8.99
N HIS A 97 8.98 -11.17 10.19
CA HIS A 97 8.42 -9.94 10.77
C HIS A 97 9.52 -8.93 11.17
N VAL A 98 10.70 -9.40 11.58
CA VAL A 98 11.85 -8.51 11.83
C VAL A 98 12.32 -7.84 10.55
N LEU A 99 12.41 -8.58 9.44
CA LEU A 99 12.75 -8.01 8.14
C LEU A 99 11.73 -6.97 7.67
N ILE A 100 10.42 -7.26 7.83
CA ILE A 100 9.36 -6.30 7.51
C ILE A 100 9.47 -5.05 8.38
N ALA A 101 9.71 -5.19 9.68
CA ALA A 101 9.91 -4.05 10.58
C ALA A 101 11.15 -3.22 10.17
N GLY A 102 12.23 -3.88 9.79
CA GLY A 102 13.44 -3.23 9.27
C GLY A 102 13.17 -2.43 7.99
N LEU A 103 12.49 -3.03 7.02
CA LEU A 103 12.10 -2.35 5.78
C LEU A 103 11.15 -1.18 6.04
N GLY A 104 10.16 -1.36 6.92
CA GLY A 104 9.25 -0.29 7.33
C GLY A 104 9.98 0.86 8.02
N GLY A 105 10.94 0.56 8.88
CA GLY A 105 11.79 1.56 9.55
C GLY A 105 12.66 2.34 8.56
N LEU A 106 13.26 1.66 7.59
CA LEU A 106 14.03 2.29 6.52
C LEU A 106 13.13 3.18 5.65
N ALA A 107 11.95 2.70 5.26
CA ALA A 107 10.99 3.47 4.47
C ALA A 107 10.55 4.74 5.21
N ALA A 108 10.23 4.65 6.50
CA ALA A 108 9.87 5.81 7.32
C ALA A 108 11.02 6.81 7.45
N TRP A 109 12.25 6.31 7.71
CA TRP A 109 13.43 7.16 7.86
C TRP A 109 13.79 7.92 6.59
N TYR A 110 13.92 7.19 5.46
CA TYR A 110 14.24 7.82 4.18
C TYR A 110 13.08 8.66 3.65
N GLY A 111 11.83 8.21 3.86
CA GLY A 111 10.64 8.99 3.55
C GLY A 111 10.64 10.34 4.27
N MET A 112 10.96 10.37 5.56
CA MET A 112 11.08 11.62 6.32
C MET A 112 12.18 12.53 5.75
N LYS A 113 13.36 11.98 5.45
CA LYS A 113 14.44 12.75 4.82
C LYS A 113 14.00 13.37 3.48
N LEU A 114 13.32 12.59 2.65
CA LEU A 114 12.82 13.05 1.35
C LEU A 114 11.72 14.11 1.51
N CYS A 115 10.82 13.98 2.49
CA CYS A 115 9.85 15.01 2.82
C CYS A 115 10.52 16.34 3.17
N LEU A 116 11.53 16.30 4.02
CA LEU A 116 12.25 17.50 4.44
C LEU A 116 13.04 18.14 3.29
N LEU A 117 13.69 17.32 2.46
CA LEU A 117 14.47 17.77 1.32
C LEU A 117 13.59 18.42 0.24
N ASN A 118 12.42 17.83 -0.03
CA ASN A 118 11.54 18.26 -1.12
C ASN A 118 10.37 19.15 -0.65
N ARG A 119 10.42 19.68 0.57
CA ARG A 119 9.34 20.50 1.15
C ARG A 119 9.05 21.80 0.38
N THR A 120 10.00 22.27 -0.42
CA THR A 120 9.87 23.49 -1.22
C THR A 120 9.62 23.21 -2.70
N LEU A 121 9.67 21.95 -3.10
CA LEU A 121 9.42 21.52 -4.47
C LEU A 121 7.94 21.20 -4.66
N ALA A 122 7.40 21.59 -5.79
CA ALA A 122 6.03 21.34 -6.19
C ALA A 122 5.99 20.55 -7.49
N THR A 123 4.87 19.85 -7.73
CA THR A 123 4.62 19.16 -8.99
C THR A 123 4.35 20.16 -10.11
N PRO A 124 4.75 19.87 -11.36
CA PRO A 124 4.67 20.83 -12.47
C PRO A 124 3.24 21.14 -12.93
N GLY A 125 2.26 20.23 -12.72
CA GLY A 125 0.89 20.41 -13.20
C GLY A 125 -0.05 21.00 -12.16
N LEU A 126 -0.04 20.48 -10.94
CA LEU A 126 -0.96 20.87 -9.85
C LEU A 126 -0.30 21.76 -8.79
N GLU A 127 1.01 21.98 -8.88
CA GLU A 127 1.78 22.71 -7.88
C GLU A 127 1.64 22.15 -6.45
N ILE A 128 1.31 20.86 -6.33
CA ILE A 128 1.21 20.17 -5.05
C ILE A 128 2.63 19.90 -4.53
N ASN A 129 2.82 20.10 -3.23
CA ASN A 129 4.11 19.86 -2.59
C ASN A 129 4.51 18.38 -2.70
N LEU A 130 5.69 18.12 -3.25
CA LEU A 130 6.25 16.76 -3.41
C LEU A 130 6.43 16.02 -2.07
N ALA A 131 6.51 16.72 -0.95
CA ALA A 131 6.53 16.10 0.37
C ALA A 131 5.27 15.26 0.64
N VAL A 132 4.11 15.55 0.02
CA VAL A 132 2.88 14.76 0.15
C VAL A 132 3.07 13.36 -0.43
N LEU A 133 3.79 13.23 -1.54
CA LEU A 133 4.14 11.93 -2.13
C LEU A 133 5.02 11.11 -1.17
N TYR A 134 6.09 11.72 -0.66
CA TYR A 134 7.04 11.06 0.24
C TYR A 134 6.45 10.78 1.64
N ALA A 135 5.45 11.55 2.08
CA ALA A 135 4.74 11.30 3.33
C ALA A 135 4.05 9.92 3.35
N SER A 136 3.68 9.39 2.19
CA SER A 136 3.15 8.03 2.06
C SER A 136 4.15 6.98 2.59
N ALA A 137 5.45 7.15 2.30
CA ALA A 137 6.51 6.27 2.78
C ALA A 137 6.70 6.38 4.31
N VAL A 138 6.52 7.55 4.88
CA VAL A 138 6.58 7.74 6.34
C VAL A 138 5.41 7.03 7.00
N VAL A 139 4.19 7.32 6.57
CA VAL A 139 2.97 6.75 7.17
C VAL A 139 2.91 5.24 6.96
N GLY A 140 3.13 4.77 5.73
CA GLY A 140 3.13 3.35 5.42
C GLY A 140 4.25 2.58 6.14
N GLY A 141 5.46 3.17 6.20
CA GLY A 141 6.60 2.60 6.91
C GLY A 141 6.34 2.47 8.43
N VAL A 142 5.77 3.50 9.05
CA VAL A 142 5.38 3.46 10.48
C VAL A 142 4.30 2.40 10.72
N LEU A 143 3.29 2.31 9.86
CA LEU A 143 2.25 1.27 9.96
C LEU A 143 2.83 -0.14 9.81
N LEU A 144 3.76 -0.34 8.87
CA LEU A 144 4.48 -1.61 8.71
C LEU A 144 5.22 -2.01 9.98
N VAL A 145 5.96 -1.09 10.60
CA VAL A 145 6.66 -1.34 11.86
C VAL A 145 5.69 -1.71 12.98
N ILE A 146 4.62 -0.94 13.16
CA ILE A 146 3.61 -1.20 14.19
C ILE A 146 2.98 -2.57 14.02
N TYR A 147 2.56 -2.91 12.80
CA TYR A 147 1.92 -4.21 12.54
C TYR A 147 2.91 -5.37 12.65
N ALA A 148 4.14 -5.23 12.15
CA ALA A 148 5.17 -6.26 12.30
C ALA A 148 5.52 -6.52 13.77
N ILE A 149 5.69 -5.49 14.59
CA ILE A 149 5.95 -5.61 16.02
C ILE A 149 4.74 -6.27 16.73
N SER A 150 3.52 -5.88 16.41
CA SER A 150 2.33 -6.48 16.99
C SER A 150 2.24 -8.00 16.74
N MET A 151 2.70 -8.45 15.57
CA MET A 151 2.74 -9.87 15.21
C MET A 151 3.85 -10.65 15.91
N ILE A 152 4.95 -9.96 16.27
CA ILE A 152 6.05 -10.58 17.05
C ILE A 152 5.64 -10.76 18.51
N VAL A 153 4.99 -9.74 19.09
CA VAL A 153 4.63 -9.70 20.53
C VAL A 153 3.41 -10.58 20.84
N ALA A 154 2.40 -10.53 20.00
CA ALA A 154 1.18 -11.31 20.15
C ALA A 154 0.94 -12.17 18.90
N PRO A 155 1.72 -13.25 18.72
CA PRO A 155 1.43 -14.17 17.64
C PRO A 155 0.02 -14.75 17.89
N PRO A 156 -0.87 -14.69 16.91
CA PRO A 156 -2.20 -15.25 17.08
C PRO A 156 -2.13 -16.76 17.28
N PRO A 157 -3.15 -17.35 17.92
CA PRO A 157 -3.21 -18.78 18.15
C PRO A 157 -2.97 -19.51 16.82
N SER A 158 -2.06 -20.50 16.87
CA SER A 158 -1.83 -21.38 15.74
C SER A 158 -3.17 -22.01 15.35
N ASP A 159 -3.59 -21.73 14.13
CA ASP A 159 -4.83 -22.27 13.58
C ASP A 159 -4.70 -23.80 13.49
N GLN A 160 -5.13 -24.50 14.54
CA GLN A 160 -5.22 -25.95 14.58
C GLN A 160 -6.52 -26.48 13.94
N SER A 161 -7.28 -25.61 13.28
CA SER A 161 -8.60 -25.92 12.74
C SER A 161 -8.63 -26.16 11.23
N ILE A 162 -7.62 -26.79 10.65
CA ILE A 162 -7.82 -27.56 9.42
C ILE A 162 -7.93 -29.04 9.83
N VAL A 163 -8.98 -29.36 10.54
CA VAL A 163 -9.48 -30.74 10.54
C VAL A 163 -10.03 -30.95 9.13
N PRO A 164 -9.47 -31.88 8.34
CA PRO A 164 -10.03 -32.20 7.04
C PRO A 164 -11.49 -32.61 7.22
N LEU A 165 -12.36 -32.03 6.39
CA LEU A 165 -13.81 -32.33 6.40
C LEU A 165 -14.13 -33.80 6.10
N GLU A 166 -13.13 -34.62 5.79
CA GLU A 166 -13.26 -36.05 5.51
C GLU A 166 -13.52 -36.94 6.74
N VAL A 167 -13.29 -36.47 7.98
CA VAL A 167 -13.47 -37.29 9.18
C VAL A 167 -14.89 -37.15 9.79
N ARG A 168 -15.79 -36.41 9.15
CA ARG A 168 -17.17 -36.19 9.65
C ARG A 168 -18.25 -37.03 8.97
N ALA A 169 -17.86 -38.04 8.20
CA ALA A 169 -18.79 -38.91 7.44
C ALA A 169 -18.70 -40.37 7.85
N GLU A 170 -18.42 -40.69 9.15
CA GLU A 170 -18.64 -41.99 9.73
C GLU A 170 -19.48 -41.87 11.00
#